data_5df14a5b3c7ee8d81e6c27e969d616a0
#
_entry.id   5df14a5b3c7ee8d81e6c27e969d616a0
#
_cell.length_a   1.000
_cell.length_b   1.000
_cell.length_c   1.000
_cell.angle_alpha   90.00
_cell.angle_beta   90.00
_cell.angle_gamma   90.00
#
_symmetry.space_group_name_H-M   'P 1'
#
loop_
_entity.id
_entity.type
_entity.pdbx_description
1 polymer ?
#
loop_
_entity_poly.entity_id
_entity_poly.type
_entity_poly.pdbx_seq_one_letter_code
_entity_poly.pdbx_strand_id
1 'polypeptide(L)'
;ILSKLAKNTVLRLMNEGEDWDQVATDDGYIGYVQKKKVSAVDTTDYERDFKTESYTYLTMDEPVNLAWHQVTSTDANSYFADTVQNMTGVNVISPTWFSVTDNSGNISSLASGEYVMQAHEKGLKVWGLLDNFNENMSTTEVLSKTSSRQNLENQLITYALKTGLDGINVDFESLSEDVGIHFLQFLRELSIQCHANDLVLSVDNPVPEDFTSHYDRAEQGKVVDYVIIMG
;
A
#
# COMPACT_ATOMS: atom_id res chain seq x y z
N ILE A 1 14.80 -42.43 -1.70
CA ILE A 1 14.30 -42.33 -0.29
C ILE A 1 14.68 -40.95 0.20
N LEU A 2 13.66 -40.12 0.46
CA LEU A 2 13.87 -38.76 0.96
C LEU A 2 14.10 -38.78 2.48
N SER A 3 13.29 -39.53 3.20
CA SER A 3 13.39 -39.67 4.65
C SER A 3 12.88 -41.03 5.10
N LYS A 4 13.30 -41.46 6.34
CA LYS A 4 12.71 -42.59 7.03
C LYS A 4 11.74 -42.08 8.09
N LEU A 5 10.48 -42.44 7.93
CA LEU A 5 9.44 -42.06 8.90
C LEU A 5 9.36 -43.08 10.04
N ALA A 6 9.21 -42.62 11.26
CA ALA A 6 8.95 -43.45 12.41
C ALA A 6 7.53 -44.05 12.35
N LYS A 7 7.28 -45.13 13.10
CA LYS A 7 5.92 -45.64 13.23
C LYS A 7 5.03 -44.58 13.89
N ASN A 8 3.83 -44.40 13.38
CA ASN A 8 2.83 -43.42 13.83
C ASN A 8 3.23 -41.95 13.56
N THR A 9 4.16 -41.68 12.63
CA THR A 9 4.35 -40.33 12.14
C THR A 9 3.05 -39.85 11.45
N VAL A 10 2.56 -38.70 11.87
CA VAL A 10 1.41 -38.06 11.23
C VAL A 10 1.87 -37.47 9.89
N LEU A 11 1.08 -37.69 8.86
CA LEU A 11 1.34 -37.19 7.49
C LEU A 11 0.13 -36.44 7.00
N ARG A 12 0.39 -35.31 6.38
CA ARG A 12 -0.67 -34.55 5.69
C ARG A 12 -0.83 -35.10 4.27
N LEU A 13 -2.02 -35.60 3.93
CA LEU A 13 -2.32 -36.00 2.58
C LEU A 13 -2.41 -34.76 1.67
N MET A 14 -1.59 -34.74 0.61
CA MET A 14 -1.57 -33.66 -0.39
C MET A 14 -2.34 -34.08 -1.65
N ASN A 15 -2.14 -35.30 -2.10
CA ASN A 15 -2.84 -35.86 -3.25
C ASN A 15 -2.97 -37.36 -3.13
N GLU A 16 -4.15 -37.89 -3.40
CA GLU A 16 -4.44 -39.33 -3.35
C GLU A 16 -4.15 -39.97 -4.71
N GLY A 17 -3.31 -41.01 -4.72
CA GLY A 17 -3.01 -41.80 -5.91
C GLY A 17 -3.58 -43.20 -5.83
N GLU A 18 -3.29 -44.04 -6.81
CA GLU A 18 -3.79 -45.42 -6.83
C GLU A 18 -3.08 -46.30 -5.79
N ASP A 19 -1.76 -46.40 -5.86
CA ASP A 19 -0.92 -47.18 -4.97
C ASP A 19 -0.07 -46.35 -3.99
N TRP A 20 0.16 -45.10 -4.33
CA TRP A 20 1.02 -44.17 -3.61
C TRP A 20 0.31 -42.85 -3.41
N ASP A 21 0.32 -42.37 -2.19
CA ASP A 21 -0.19 -41.04 -1.85
C ASP A 21 0.95 -40.03 -1.77
N GLN A 22 0.74 -38.83 -2.29
CA GLN A 22 1.63 -37.71 -2.05
C GLN A 22 1.29 -37.10 -0.69
N VAL A 23 2.32 -36.99 0.16
CA VAL A 23 2.18 -36.55 1.54
C VAL A 23 3.22 -35.49 1.89
N ALA A 24 2.89 -34.65 2.88
CA ALA A 24 3.83 -33.76 3.53
C ALA A 24 4.05 -34.16 4.99
N THR A 25 5.28 -34.03 5.46
CA THR A 25 5.65 -34.16 6.87
C THR A 25 5.63 -32.82 7.57
N ASP A 26 5.57 -32.79 8.91
CA ASP A 26 5.55 -31.54 9.69
C ASP A 26 6.86 -30.73 9.56
N ASP A 27 7.97 -31.40 9.25
CA ASP A 27 9.27 -30.75 8.96
C ASP A 27 9.43 -30.30 7.49
N GLY A 28 8.33 -30.35 6.71
CA GLY A 28 8.24 -29.75 5.37
C GLY A 28 8.68 -30.62 4.21
N TYR A 29 9.04 -31.90 4.41
CA TYR A 29 9.30 -32.78 3.27
C TYR A 29 8.01 -33.17 2.55
N ILE A 30 8.01 -33.07 1.23
CA ILE A 30 6.93 -33.56 0.37
C ILE A 30 7.46 -34.77 -0.39
N GLY A 31 6.73 -35.89 -0.34
CA GLY A 31 7.12 -37.14 -0.99
C GLY A 31 5.97 -38.10 -1.17
N TYR A 32 6.28 -39.33 -1.53
CA TYR A 32 5.28 -40.37 -1.77
C TYR A 32 5.43 -41.51 -0.75
N VAL A 33 4.29 -41.98 -0.24
CA VAL A 33 4.20 -43.14 0.66
C VAL A 33 3.25 -44.18 0.05
N GLN A 34 3.56 -45.48 0.23
CA GLN A 34 2.66 -46.53 -0.21
C GLN A 34 1.38 -46.54 0.64
N LYS A 35 0.19 -46.54 0.00
CA LYS A 35 -1.11 -46.57 0.68
C LYS A 35 -1.20 -47.69 1.74
N LYS A 36 -0.69 -48.89 1.43
CA LYS A 36 -0.67 -50.03 2.34
C LYS A 36 0.18 -49.85 3.61
N LYS A 37 0.96 -48.77 3.70
CA LYS A 37 1.87 -48.45 4.80
C LYS A 37 1.33 -47.34 5.72
N VAL A 38 0.22 -46.73 5.36
CA VAL A 38 -0.46 -45.70 6.14
C VAL A 38 -1.83 -46.20 6.61
N SER A 39 -2.37 -45.58 7.65
CA SER A 39 -3.76 -45.79 8.07
C SER A 39 -4.72 -45.07 7.13
N ALA A 40 -6.02 -45.32 7.31
CA ALA A 40 -7.04 -44.54 6.64
C ALA A 40 -6.85 -43.03 6.91
N VAL A 41 -7.24 -42.21 5.92
CA VAL A 41 -7.22 -40.77 6.07
C VAL A 41 -8.30 -40.35 7.06
N ASP A 42 -7.90 -39.54 8.03
CA ASP A 42 -8.80 -38.89 8.96
C ASP A 42 -8.80 -37.39 8.62
N THR A 43 -9.98 -36.78 8.53
CA THR A 43 -10.11 -35.36 8.25
C THR A 43 -10.33 -34.63 9.56
N THR A 44 -9.37 -33.78 9.90
CA THR A 44 -9.49 -32.89 11.05
C THR A 44 -9.70 -31.47 10.56
N ASP A 45 -10.85 -30.89 10.87
CA ASP A 45 -11.08 -29.48 10.63
C ASP A 45 -10.34 -28.68 11.72
N TYR A 46 -9.37 -27.88 11.29
CA TYR A 46 -8.70 -26.95 12.17
C TYR A 46 -9.46 -25.63 12.17
N GLU A 47 -10.25 -25.40 13.20
CA GLU A 47 -10.77 -24.08 13.48
C GLU A 47 -9.70 -23.30 14.25
N ARG A 48 -9.30 -22.17 13.70
CA ARG A 48 -8.46 -21.21 14.39
C ARG A 48 -9.34 -20.06 14.88
N ASP A 49 -9.33 -19.85 16.19
CA ASP A 49 -9.88 -18.60 16.73
C ASP A 49 -9.09 -17.43 16.13
N PHE A 50 -9.70 -16.81 15.16
CA PHE A 50 -9.13 -15.67 14.45
C PHE A 50 -9.85 -14.41 14.91
N LYS A 51 -9.09 -13.52 15.57
CA LYS A 51 -9.60 -12.20 15.86
C LYS A 51 -9.67 -11.43 14.56
N THR A 52 -10.88 -11.07 14.14
CA THR A 52 -11.08 -10.23 12.96
C THR A 52 -10.28 -8.95 13.10
N GLU A 53 -9.56 -8.58 12.06
CA GLU A 53 -8.85 -7.31 12.00
C GLU A 53 -9.84 -6.15 12.16
N SER A 54 -9.45 -5.15 12.94
CA SER A 54 -10.19 -3.90 13.07
C SER A 54 -9.35 -2.79 12.47
N TYR A 55 -9.95 -2.03 11.58
CA TYR A 55 -9.30 -0.89 10.94
C TYR A 55 -9.73 0.40 11.63
N THR A 56 -8.81 1.34 11.73
CA THR A 56 -9.06 2.71 12.24
C THR A 56 -8.73 3.68 11.12
N TYR A 57 -9.42 4.81 11.11
CA TYR A 57 -9.27 5.81 10.07
C TYR A 57 -9.04 7.18 10.70
N LEU A 58 -8.16 7.97 10.09
CA LEU A 58 -7.95 9.37 10.40
C LEU A 58 -8.85 10.21 9.48
N THR A 59 -10.08 10.46 9.91
CA THR A 59 -11.04 11.23 9.12
C THR A 59 -11.14 12.66 9.63
N MET A 60 -11.38 13.58 8.70
CA MET A 60 -11.72 14.96 9.05
C MET A 60 -13.15 15.05 9.58
N ASP A 61 -13.41 15.98 10.46
CA ASP A 61 -14.77 16.24 11.00
C ASP A 61 -15.72 16.78 9.93
N GLU A 62 -15.17 17.42 8.88
CA GLU A 62 -15.90 17.97 7.75
C GLU A 62 -15.65 17.15 6.47
N PRO A 63 -16.58 17.16 5.51
CA PRO A 63 -16.34 16.54 4.21
C PRO A 63 -15.09 17.11 3.54
N VAL A 64 -14.24 16.22 3.03
CA VAL A 64 -13.03 16.62 2.32
C VAL A 64 -13.38 17.26 0.99
N ASN A 65 -12.87 18.47 0.78
CA ASN A 65 -12.89 19.18 -0.49
C ASN A 65 -11.43 19.49 -0.87
N LEU A 66 -10.84 18.58 -1.64
CA LEU A 66 -9.43 18.59 -1.97
C LEU A 66 -9.18 19.26 -3.32
N ALA A 67 -8.12 20.06 -3.40
CA ALA A 67 -7.60 20.58 -4.66
C ALA A 67 -6.13 20.17 -4.84
N TRP A 68 -5.81 19.59 -6.00
CA TRP A 68 -4.43 19.36 -6.40
C TRP A 68 -3.77 20.67 -6.82
N HIS A 69 -2.54 20.89 -6.35
CA HIS A 69 -1.72 22.04 -6.74
C HIS A 69 -0.45 21.56 -7.44
N GLN A 70 -0.36 21.82 -8.74
CA GLN A 70 0.81 21.46 -9.52
C GLN A 70 2.00 22.33 -9.13
N VAL A 71 3.01 21.75 -8.49
CA VAL A 71 4.27 22.38 -8.11
C VAL A 71 5.39 21.75 -8.92
N THR A 72 6.02 22.54 -9.79
CA THR A 72 7.03 22.05 -10.76
C THR A 72 8.48 22.34 -10.37
N SER A 73 8.69 23.15 -9.33
CA SER A 73 10.00 23.49 -8.79
C SER A 73 9.90 23.94 -7.33
N THR A 74 11.01 23.97 -6.61
CA THR A 74 11.05 24.53 -5.26
C THR A 74 10.61 26.00 -5.21
N ASP A 75 10.96 26.77 -6.23
CA ASP A 75 10.57 28.21 -6.31
C ASP A 75 9.07 28.37 -6.52
N ALA A 76 8.40 27.42 -7.16
CA ALA A 76 6.95 27.45 -7.37
C ALA A 76 6.14 27.42 -6.07
N ASN A 77 6.71 26.93 -4.98
CA ASN A 77 6.08 26.97 -3.65
C ASN A 77 5.78 28.42 -3.19
N SER A 78 6.57 29.40 -3.63
CA SER A 78 6.37 30.81 -3.26
C SER A 78 5.08 31.42 -3.84
N TYR A 79 4.50 30.81 -4.87
CA TYR A 79 3.23 31.27 -5.47
C TYR A 79 1.98 30.73 -4.74
N PHE A 80 2.15 30.00 -3.63
CA PHE A 80 1.04 29.45 -2.85
C PHE A 80 -0.03 30.51 -2.52
N ALA A 81 0.39 31.66 -2.00
CA ALA A 81 -0.53 32.71 -1.55
C ALA A 81 -1.41 33.21 -2.71
N ASP A 82 -0.83 33.38 -3.90
CA ASP A 82 -1.55 33.80 -5.10
C ASP A 82 -2.51 32.70 -5.59
N THR A 83 -2.08 31.44 -5.53
CA THR A 83 -2.88 30.29 -5.94
C THR A 83 -4.16 30.18 -5.12
N VAL A 84 -4.08 30.37 -3.80
CA VAL A 84 -5.22 30.13 -2.90
C VAL A 84 -6.07 31.39 -2.61
N GLN A 85 -5.64 32.59 -3.08
CA GLN A 85 -6.31 33.82 -2.69
C GLN A 85 -7.79 33.90 -3.06
N ASN A 86 -8.21 33.20 -4.13
CA ASN A 86 -9.59 33.16 -4.60
C ASN A 86 -10.26 31.80 -4.41
N MET A 87 -9.61 30.86 -3.73
CA MET A 87 -10.20 29.55 -3.46
C MET A 87 -11.25 29.65 -2.37
N THR A 88 -12.40 29.03 -2.59
CA THR A 88 -13.50 28.97 -1.62
C THR A 88 -13.97 27.52 -1.47
N GLY A 89 -14.24 27.13 -0.23
CA GLY A 89 -14.79 25.81 0.10
C GLY A 89 -13.76 24.66 0.06
N VAL A 90 -12.53 24.89 -0.35
CA VAL A 90 -11.43 23.91 -0.26
C VAL A 90 -10.92 23.88 1.18
N ASN A 91 -10.73 22.67 1.70
CA ASN A 91 -10.16 22.46 3.04
C ASN A 91 -8.89 21.60 3.05
N VAL A 92 -8.57 20.94 1.91
CA VAL A 92 -7.34 20.19 1.71
C VAL A 92 -6.67 20.63 0.41
N ILE A 93 -5.37 20.90 0.47
CA ILE A 93 -4.55 21.13 -0.73
C ILE A 93 -3.51 20.02 -0.86
N SER A 94 -3.39 19.46 -2.06
CA SER A 94 -2.46 18.37 -2.35
C SER A 94 -1.43 18.81 -3.40
N PRO A 95 -0.27 19.31 -2.96
CA PRO A 95 0.79 19.71 -3.88
C PRO A 95 1.56 18.50 -4.44
N THR A 96 1.91 18.55 -5.73
CA THR A 96 2.67 17.51 -6.44
C THR A 96 4.14 17.56 -6.05
N TRP A 97 4.48 17.07 -4.88
CA TRP A 97 5.79 17.28 -4.27
C TRP A 97 6.76 16.11 -4.34
N PHE A 98 6.24 14.89 -4.47
CA PHE A 98 7.06 13.70 -4.42
C PHE A 98 6.91 12.89 -5.70
N SER A 99 8.05 12.51 -6.29
CA SER A 99 8.08 11.61 -7.44
C SER A 99 9.06 10.48 -7.18
N VAL A 100 8.67 9.24 -7.47
CA VAL A 100 9.60 8.10 -7.42
C VAL A 100 10.64 8.24 -8.52
N THR A 101 11.93 8.13 -8.18
CA THR A 101 13.02 8.45 -9.11
C THR A 101 13.74 7.24 -9.68
N ASP A 102 13.72 6.09 -8.99
CA ASP A 102 14.40 4.88 -9.41
C ASP A 102 13.77 3.61 -8.84
N ASN A 103 14.25 2.44 -9.30
CA ASN A 103 13.74 1.12 -8.89
C ASN A 103 14.12 0.71 -7.45
N SER A 104 14.90 1.52 -6.74
CA SER A 104 15.20 1.32 -5.32
C SER A 104 14.19 2.03 -4.41
N GLY A 105 13.22 2.73 -4.97
CA GLY A 105 12.21 3.49 -4.23
C GLY A 105 12.74 4.81 -3.69
N ASN A 106 13.77 5.41 -4.31
CA ASN A 106 14.18 6.77 -4.00
C ASN A 106 13.16 7.76 -4.54
N ILE A 107 12.98 8.88 -3.83
CA ILE A 107 12.08 9.96 -4.26
C ILE A 107 12.84 11.28 -4.41
N SER A 108 12.36 12.11 -5.33
CA SER A 108 12.61 13.54 -5.32
C SER A 108 11.56 14.24 -4.49
N SER A 109 11.90 15.41 -3.94
CA SER A 109 10.98 16.18 -3.10
C SER A 109 11.08 17.67 -3.38
N LEU A 110 9.92 18.30 -3.58
CA LEU A 110 9.74 19.75 -3.64
C LEU A 110 9.06 20.30 -2.36
N ALA A 111 8.87 19.46 -1.33
CA ALA A 111 8.13 19.80 -0.12
C ALA A 111 8.74 21.00 0.62
N SER A 112 7.88 21.90 1.07
CA SER A 112 8.23 23.16 1.73
C SER A 112 7.46 23.33 3.04
N GLY A 113 8.19 23.41 4.16
CA GLY A 113 7.58 23.71 5.46
C GLY A 113 6.97 25.11 5.53
N GLU A 114 7.52 26.08 4.79
CA GLU A 114 6.94 27.42 4.69
C GLU A 114 5.56 27.39 4.02
N TYR A 115 5.43 26.63 2.93
CA TYR A 115 4.14 26.43 2.27
C TYR A 115 3.12 25.81 3.22
N VAL A 116 3.49 24.76 3.97
CA VAL A 116 2.61 24.11 4.94
C VAL A 116 2.17 25.09 6.02
N MET A 117 3.10 25.88 6.55
CA MET A 117 2.77 26.91 7.56
C MET A 117 1.76 27.93 7.01
N GLN A 118 1.97 28.45 5.81
CA GLN A 118 1.05 29.39 5.16
C GLN A 118 -0.33 28.76 4.89
N ALA A 119 -0.37 27.46 4.54
CA ALA A 119 -1.62 26.72 4.34
C ALA A 119 -2.40 26.59 5.67
N HIS A 120 -1.72 26.23 6.73
CA HIS A 120 -2.31 26.15 8.08
C HIS A 120 -2.84 27.49 8.56
N GLU A 121 -2.15 28.61 8.30
CA GLU A 121 -2.64 29.97 8.61
C GLU A 121 -3.97 30.31 7.89
N LYS A 122 -4.22 29.66 6.76
CA LYS A 122 -5.48 29.78 6.00
C LYS A 122 -6.52 28.70 6.36
N GLY A 123 -6.21 27.83 7.32
CA GLY A 123 -7.10 26.74 7.72
C GLY A 123 -7.13 25.54 6.76
N LEU A 124 -6.16 25.46 5.83
CA LEU A 124 -6.04 24.36 4.88
C LEU A 124 -5.16 23.23 5.46
N LYS A 125 -5.58 21.99 5.27
CA LYS A 125 -4.72 20.81 5.45
C LYS A 125 -3.86 20.57 4.21
N VAL A 126 -2.66 20.02 4.39
CA VAL A 126 -1.73 19.75 3.29
C VAL A 126 -1.42 18.26 3.22
N TRP A 127 -1.84 17.61 2.13
CA TRP A 127 -1.53 16.21 1.83
C TRP A 127 -0.55 16.16 0.65
N GLY A 128 0.72 15.86 0.92
CA GLY A 128 1.75 15.83 -0.12
C GLY A 128 1.50 14.70 -1.11
N LEU A 129 1.38 15.03 -2.40
CA LEU A 129 1.15 14.02 -3.43
C LEU A 129 2.45 13.33 -3.82
N LEU A 130 2.36 12.00 -3.93
CA LEU A 130 3.38 11.10 -4.46
C LEU A 130 2.93 10.52 -5.79
N ASP A 131 3.74 10.67 -6.83
CA ASP A 131 3.50 10.10 -8.16
C ASP A 131 4.54 9.05 -8.58
N ASN A 132 4.19 8.29 -9.65
CA ASN A 132 5.05 7.32 -10.33
C ASN A 132 5.34 7.69 -11.79
N PHE A 133 5.32 8.99 -12.14
CA PHE A 133 5.36 9.46 -13.54
C PHE A 133 6.75 9.43 -14.18
N ASN A 134 7.78 8.98 -13.48
CA ASN A 134 9.12 8.88 -14.05
C ASN A 134 9.25 7.67 -14.97
N GLU A 135 9.41 7.92 -16.28
CA GLU A 135 9.53 6.89 -17.32
C GLU A 135 10.81 6.02 -17.19
N ASN A 136 11.79 6.44 -16.40
CA ASN A 136 13.07 5.70 -16.21
C ASN A 136 13.02 4.69 -15.07
N MET A 137 11.86 4.47 -14.45
CA MET A 137 11.68 3.49 -13.39
C MET A 137 10.51 2.55 -13.69
N SER A 138 10.49 1.40 -13.04
CA SER A 138 9.40 0.42 -13.11
C SER A 138 8.66 0.39 -11.78
N THR A 139 7.38 0.78 -11.78
CA THR A 139 6.53 0.69 -10.59
C THR A 139 6.44 -0.74 -10.07
N THR A 140 6.41 -1.75 -10.97
CA THR A 140 6.46 -3.17 -10.60
C THR A 140 7.74 -3.51 -9.83
N GLU A 141 8.90 -3.05 -10.30
CA GLU A 141 10.18 -3.34 -9.62
C GLU A 141 10.29 -2.64 -8.26
N VAL A 142 9.78 -1.43 -8.13
CA VAL A 142 9.75 -0.70 -6.85
C VAL A 142 8.84 -1.44 -5.87
N LEU A 143 7.60 -1.71 -6.26
CA LEU A 143 6.58 -2.21 -5.34
C LEU A 143 6.68 -3.71 -5.04
N SER A 144 7.27 -4.52 -5.93
CA SER A 144 7.45 -5.97 -5.67
C SER A 144 8.55 -6.28 -4.66
N LYS A 145 9.47 -5.34 -4.39
CA LYS A 145 10.61 -5.54 -3.47
C LYS A 145 10.33 -4.86 -2.13
N THR A 146 10.33 -5.62 -1.05
CA THR A 146 10.13 -5.08 0.31
C THR A 146 11.13 -3.98 0.65
N SER A 147 12.41 -4.13 0.28
CA SER A 147 13.44 -3.12 0.54
C SER A 147 13.16 -1.77 -0.17
N SER A 148 12.64 -1.82 -1.40
CA SER A 148 12.31 -0.61 -2.16
C SER A 148 11.06 0.07 -1.60
N ARG A 149 10.02 -0.69 -1.23
CA ARG A 149 8.85 -0.13 -0.53
C ARG A 149 9.24 0.53 0.79
N GLN A 150 10.01 -0.16 1.64
CA GLN A 150 10.48 0.40 2.91
C GLN A 150 11.32 1.66 2.73
N ASN A 151 12.18 1.71 1.70
CA ASN A 151 12.95 2.91 1.39
C ASN A 151 12.03 4.08 0.99
N LEU A 152 11.04 3.83 0.13
CA LEU A 152 10.05 4.79 -0.31
C LEU A 152 9.24 5.35 0.88
N GLU A 153 8.67 4.46 1.69
CA GLU A 153 7.88 4.80 2.88
C GLU A 153 8.66 5.62 3.89
N ASN A 154 9.89 5.21 4.22
CA ASN A 154 10.73 5.91 5.19
C ASN A 154 11.08 7.34 4.74
N GLN A 155 11.30 7.55 3.43
CA GLN A 155 11.55 8.88 2.90
C GLN A 155 10.30 9.75 2.97
N LEU A 156 9.13 9.22 2.58
CA LEU A 156 7.85 9.94 2.66
C LEU A 156 7.55 10.40 4.08
N ILE A 157 7.60 9.49 5.05
CA ILE A 157 7.36 9.83 6.47
C ILE A 157 8.39 10.85 6.96
N THR A 158 9.66 10.70 6.58
CA THR A 158 10.70 11.66 6.96
C THR A 158 10.40 13.07 6.44
N TYR A 159 10.01 13.19 5.16
CA TYR A 159 9.63 14.48 4.60
C TYR A 159 8.36 15.03 5.21
N ALA A 160 7.33 14.18 5.39
CA ALA A 160 6.07 14.60 6.00
C ALA A 160 6.28 15.22 7.39
N LEU A 161 7.01 14.53 8.25
CA LEU A 161 7.31 15.01 9.60
C LEU A 161 8.20 16.28 9.60
N LYS A 162 9.20 16.31 8.72
CA LYS A 162 10.12 17.46 8.61
C LYS A 162 9.40 18.73 8.17
N THR A 163 8.41 18.61 7.29
CA THR A 163 7.70 19.78 6.74
C THR A 163 6.37 20.09 7.43
N GLY A 164 5.90 19.19 8.31
CA GLY A 164 4.65 19.35 9.05
C GLY A 164 3.39 19.06 8.21
N LEU A 165 3.48 18.11 7.26
CA LEU A 165 2.32 17.66 6.48
C LEU A 165 1.22 17.09 7.39
N ASP A 166 -0.02 17.20 6.95
CA ASP A 166 -1.19 16.57 7.57
C ASP A 166 -1.49 15.19 6.97
N GLY A 167 -0.93 14.87 5.80
CA GLY A 167 -1.16 13.59 5.15
C GLY A 167 -0.32 13.38 3.90
N ILE A 168 -0.50 12.20 3.31
CA ILE A 168 0.09 11.77 2.05
C ILE A 168 -1.04 11.38 1.10
N ASN A 169 -0.96 11.86 -0.15
CA ASN A 169 -1.85 11.49 -1.23
C ASN A 169 -1.05 10.67 -2.26
N VAL A 170 -1.42 9.41 -2.47
CA VAL A 170 -0.73 8.52 -3.41
C VAL A 170 -1.47 8.53 -4.74
N ASP A 171 -0.79 9.01 -5.77
CA ASP A 171 -1.29 9.13 -7.14
C ASP A 171 -0.45 8.25 -8.08
N PHE A 172 -0.66 6.93 -8.00
CA PHE A 172 0.01 5.98 -8.88
C PHE A 172 -0.90 5.59 -10.03
N GLU A 173 -0.53 6.07 -11.22
CA GLU A 173 -1.29 5.85 -12.44
C GLU A 173 -0.69 4.73 -13.31
N SER A 174 -1.49 4.28 -14.28
CA SER A 174 -1.11 3.33 -15.32
C SER A 174 -0.51 2.02 -14.77
N LEU A 175 -0.98 1.59 -13.61
CA LEU A 175 -0.55 0.32 -13.02
C LEU A 175 -0.98 -0.85 -13.90
N SER A 176 -0.07 -1.79 -14.12
CA SER A 176 -0.37 -3.07 -14.78
C SER A 176 -1.03 -4.05 -13.81
N GLU A 177 -1.69 -5.07 -14.32
CA GLU A 177 -2.42 -6.06 -13.52
C GLU A 177 -1.52 -6.79 -12.50
N ASP A 178 -0.27 -7.08 -12.88
CA ASP A 178 0.71 -7.76 -12.02
C ASP A 178 1.20 -6.89 -10.86
N VAL A 179 1.04 -5.57 -10.93
CA VAL A 179 1.40 -4.63 -9.85
C VAL A 179 0.33 -4.56 -8.76
N GLY A 180 -0.93 -4.84 -9.07
CA GLY A 180 -2.06 -4.56 -8.16
C GLY A 180 -1.88 -5.08 -6.74
N ILE A 181 -1.44 -6.34 -6.57
CA ILE A 181 -1.19 -6.93 -5.25
C ILE A 181 -0.02 -6.24 -4.51
N HIS A 182 0.99 -5.80 -5.24
CA HIS A 182 2.14 -5.10 -4.66
C HIS A 182 1.80 -3.66 -4.27
N PHE A 183 0.94 -3.01 -5.06
CA PHE A 183 0.41 -1.69 -4.74
C PHE A 183 -0.44 -1.73 -3.45
N LEU A 184 -1.33 -2.71 -3.35
CA LEU A 184 -2.11 -2.91 -2.14
C LEU A 184 -1.22 -3.19 -0.91
N GLN A 185 -0.14 -3.98 -1.08
CA GLN A 185 0.81 -4.22 -0.01
C GLN A 185 1.55 -2.95 0.42
N PHE A 186 1.97 -2.11 -0.54
CA PHE A 186 2.56 -0.80 -0.25
C PHE A 186 1.60 0.09 0.56
N LEU A 187 0.34 0.19 0.15
CA LEU A 187 -0.66 0.97 0.90
C LEU A 187 -0.88 0.45 2.32
N ARG A 188 -0.87 -0.88 2.53
CA ARG A 188 -0.96 -1.49 3.87
C ARG A 188 0.24 -1.13 4.74
N GLU A 189 1.44 -1.21 4.20
CA GLU A 189 2.68 -0.87 4.92
C GLU A 189 2.72 0.63 5.24
N LEU A 190 2.44 1.48 4.25
CA LEU A 190 2.44 2.94 4.41
C LEU A 190 1.36 3.41 5.40
N SER A 191 0.16 2.79 5.40
CA SER A 191 -0.92 3.19 6.32
C SER A 191 -0.53 3.00 7.79
N ILE A 192 0.20 1.94 8.10
CA ILE A 192 0.70 1.70 9.46
C ILE A 192 1.63 2.84 9.90
N GLN A 193 2.53 3.27 9.01
CA GLN A 193 3.46 4.36 9.31
C GLN A 193 2.76 5.71 9.37
N CYS A 194 1.81 5.97 8.47
CA CYS A 194 1.01 7.18 8.49
C CYS A 194 0.23 7.30 9.80
N HIS A 195 -0.53 6.28 10.18
CA HIS A 195 -1.33 6.30 11.40
C HIS A 195 -0.48 6.39 12.67
N ALA A 196 0.72 5.79 12.69
CA ALA A 196 1.65 5.92 13.82
C ALA A 196 2.19 7.34 14.00
N ASN A 197 2.03 8.21 13.00
CA ASN A 197 2.50 9.60 12.99
C ASN A 197 1.37 10.62 12.78
N ASP A 198 0.11 10.23 12.97
CA ASP A 198 -1.09 11.07 12.81
C ASP A 198 -1.18 11.71 11.40
N LEU A 199 -0.72 11.01 10.38
CA LEU A 199 -0.79 11.42 8.97
C LEU A 199 -1.96 10.73 8.28
N VAL A 200 -2.81 11.49 7.61
CA VAL A 200 -3.86 10.97 6.74
C VAL A 200 -3.22 10.30 5.52
N LEU A 201 -3.75 9.14 5.12
CA LEU A 201 -3.39 8.49 3.87
C LEU A 201 -4.57 8.48 2.91
N SER A 202 -4.41 9.12 1.75
CA SER A 202 -5.36 9.06 0.65
C SER A 202 -4.71 8.43 -0.58
N VAL A 203 -5.55 7.83 -1.43
CA VAL A 203 -5.12 7.21 -2.68
C VAL A 203 -6.03 7.61 -3.82
N ASP A 204 -5.41 7.99 -4.94
CA ASP A 204 -6.10 8.35 -6.18
C ASP A 204 -6.24 7.12 -7.07
N ASN A 205 -7.42 6.94 -7.64
CA ASN A 205 -7.74 5.79 -8.48
C ASN A 205 -8.45 6.24 -9.77
N PRO A 206 -8.21 5.57 -10.89
CA PRO A 206 -9.02 5.77 -12.09
C PRO A 206 -10.47 5.35 -11.85
N VAL A 207 -11.38 5.80 -12.72
CA VAL A 207 -12.78 5.33 -12.73
C VAL A 207 -12.83 3.80 -12.74
N PRO A 208 -13.73 3.17 -11.94
CA PRO A 208 -13.90 1.72 -11.94
C PRO A 208 -14.36 1.20 -13.31
N GLU A 209 -13.47 0.42 -13.94
CA GLU A 209 -13.70 -0.31 -15.19
C GLU A 209 -13.14 -1.72 -15.05
N ASP A 210 -13.56 -2.66 -15.89
CA ASP A 210 -13.09 -4.04 -15.82
C ASP A 210 -11.55 -4.14 -15.89
N PHE A 211 -10.93 -3.33 -16.76
CA PHE A 211 -9.47 -3.31 -16.93
C PHE A 211 -8.73 -2.56 -15.81
N THR A 212 -9.43 -1.91 -14.89
CA THR A 212 -8.84 -1.27 -13.69
C THR A 212 -9.18 -2.02 -12.40
N SER A 213 -9.73 -3.24 -12.49
CA SER A 213 -10.14 -4.05 -11.34
C SER A 213 -8.98 -4.41 -10.41
N HIS A 214 -7.76 -4.53 -10.95
CA HIS A 214 -6.54 -4.83 -10.21
C HIS A 214 -6.12 -3.75 -9.19
N TYR A 215 -6.71 -2.56 -9.25
CA TYR A 215 -6.53 -1.57 -8.19
C TYR A 215 -7.17 -2.00 -6.86
N ASP A 216 -8.13 -2.92 -6.89
CA ASP A 216 -8.81 -3.48 -5.71
C ASP A 216 -9.23 -2.43 -4.67
N ARG A 217 -10.07 -1.51 -5.11
CA ARG A 217 -10.54 -0.37 -4.30
C ARG A 217 -11.23 -0.80 -3.00
N ALA A 218 -11.82 -2.01 -2.99
CA ALA A 218 -12.45 -2.56 -1.80
C ALA A 218 -11.43 -2.91 -0.71
N GLU A 219 -10.28 -3.48 -1.09
CA GLU A 219 -9.18 -3.74 -0.15
C GLU A 219 -8.44 -2.46 0.23
N GLN A 220 -8.25 -1.53 -0.72
CA GLN A 220 -7.69 -0.21 -0.41
C GLN A 220 -8.50 0.51 0.67
N GLY A 221 -9.83 0.55 0.52
CA GLY A 221 -10.73 1.21 1.46
C GLY A 221 -10.76 0.62 2.88
N LYS A 222 -10.11 -0.53 3.11
CA LYS A 222 -9.91 -1.07 4.46
C LYS A 222 -8.69 -0.46 5.17
N VAL A 223 -7.73 0.06 4.43
CA VAL A 223 -6.42 0.42 4.99
C VAL A 223 -6.05 1.90 4.80
N VAL A 224 -6.63 2.59 3.81
CA VAL A 224 -6.43 4.02 3.63
C VAL A 224 -7.59 4.82 4.23
N ASP A 225 -7.37 6.07 4.55
CA ASP A 225 -8.38 6.95 5.14
C ASP A 225 -9.37 7.47 4.09
N TYR A 226 -8.88 7.72 2.87
CA TYR A 226 -9.69 8.19 1.74
C TYR A 226 -9.29 7.51 0.43
N VAL A 227 -10.29 7.09 -0.34
CA VAL A 227 -10.14 6.63 -1.72
C VAL A 227 -10.78 7.68 -2.63
N ILE A 228 -9.99 8.29 -3.49
CA ILE A 228 -10.41 9.31 -4.45
C ILE A 228 -10.57 8.65 -5.82
N ILE A 229 -11.66 8.93 -6.50
CA ILE A 229 -11.92 8.46 -7.86
C ILE A 229 -11.76 9.64 -8.79
N MET A 230 -10.78 9.57 -9.68
CA MET A 230 -10.51 10.57 -10.71
C MET A 230 -11.39 10.29 -11.93
N GLY A 231 -12.32 11.20 -12.23
CA GLY A 231 -13.29 11.09 -13.33
C GLY A 231 -13.09 12.12 -14.43
#